data_7b6fa469c9885106e3b95b46c5b48e9d
#
_entry.id   7b6fa469c9885106e3b95b46c5b48e9d
#
_cell.length_a   1.000
_cell.length_b   1.000
_cell.length_c   1.000
_cell.angle_alpha   90.00
_cell.angle_beta   90.00
_cell.angle_gamma   90.00
#
_symmetry.space_group_name_H-M   'P 1'
#
loop_
_entity.id
_entity.type
_entity.pdbx_description
1 polymer ?
#
loop_
_entity_poly.entity_id
_entity_poly.type
_entity_poly.pdbx_seq_one_letter_code
_entity_poly.pdbx_strand_id
1 'polypeptide(L)'
;LDHGYIQLIEVWGSDERIIESARMSTSGAFRGWGTMEDCDVCHGRGIRESPMSPGIGTCGYCVRGKRVNKPGDEKLLRYLYENKHSTPFEFGGLVVEVQAPILVFREWHRHRTQSYTEMSARYSPLPDLNYVPTPERCLFVNGQNKQANAIKGAETLTHAAALGWLGELADVYEHAQRVYERGLAIGIPKELARLPVPVG
;
A
#
# COMPACT_ATOMS: atom_id res chain seq x y z
N LEU A 1 -2.71 12.36 -2.32
CA LEU A 1 -3.37 11.93 -3.56
C LEU A 1 -4.59 12.83 -3.75
N ASP A 2 -4.61 13.64 -4.82
CA ASP A 2 -5.70 14.61 -5.01
C ASP A 2 -7.01 13.91 -5.37
N HIS A 3 -6.93 12.81 -6.12
CA HIS A 3 -8.09 12.07 -6.62
C HIS A 3 -8.02 10.57 -6.32
N GLY A 4 -6.88 10.06 -5.86
CA GLY A 4 -6.69 8.65 -5.54
C GLY A 4 -7.15 8.31 -4.12
N TYR A 5 -7.71 7.10 -3.96
CA TYR A 5 -8.07 6.57 -2.65
C TYR A 5 -7.93 5.05 -2.61
N ILE A 6 -7.87 4.54 -1.38
CA ILE A 6 -8.06 3.12 -1.07
C ILE A 6 -9.11 3.06 0.03
N GLN A 7 -10.21 2.38 -0.26
CA GLN A 7 -11.31 2.16 0.68
C GLN A 7 -11.42 0.68 1.01
N LEU A 8 -11.41 0.33 2.28
CA LEU A 8 -11.70 -1.02 2.72
C LEU A 8 -13.21 -1.29 2.60
N ILE A 9 -13.57 -2.30 1.83
CA ILE A 9 -14.96 -2.71 1.62
C ILE A 9 -15.32 -3.86 2.55
N GLU A 10 -14.47 -4.89 2.61
CA GLU A 10 -14.75 -6.10 3.38
C GLU A 10 -13.44 -6.69 3.91
N VAL A 11 -13.53 -7.31 5.06
CA VAL A 11 -12.48 -8.19 5.64
C VAL A 11 -13.12 -9.51 6.00
N TRP A 12 -12.47 -10.60 5.67
CA TRP A 12 -12.89 -11.94 6.04
C TRP A 12 -11.73 -12.76 6.61
N GLY A 13 -12.06 -13.73 7.47
CA GLY A 13 -11.08 -14.47 8.25
C GLY A 13 -10.56 -13.66 9.44
N SER A 14 -9.60 -14.23 10.13
CA SER A 14 -8.91 -13.59 11.27
C SER A 14 -7.60 -14.32 11.56
N ASP A 15 -6.76 -13.74 12.42
CA ASP A 15 -5.55 -14.40 12.90
C ASP A 15 -5.84 -15.73 13.60
N GLU A 16 -6.97 -15.84 14.32
CA GLU A 16 -7.43 -17.09 14.93
C GLU A 16 -7.75 -18.13 13.85
N ARG A 17 -8.39 -17.71 12.76
CA ARG A 17 -8.72 -18.59 11.64
C ARG A 17 -7.47 -19.12 10.94
N ILE A 18 -6.45 -18.28 10.79
CA ILE A 18 -5.13 -18.66 10.25
C ILE A 18 -4.49 -19.73 11.14
N ILE A 19 -4.53 -19.54 12.45
CA ILE A 19 -3.98 -20.49 13.42
C ILE A 19 -4.77 -21.80 13.41
N GLU A 20 -6.10 -21.74 13.38
CA GLU A 20 -6.95 -22.92 13.29
C GLU A 20 -6.65 -23.73 12.04
N SER A 21 -6.54 -23.08 10.88
CA SER A 21 -6.20 -23.75 9.62
C SER A 21 -4.85 -24.47 9.70
N ALA A 22 -3.83 -23.84 10.28
CA ALA A 22 -2.53 -24.46 10.48
C ALA A 22 -2.59 -25.65 11.45
N ARG A 23 -3.46 -25.61 12.47
CA ARG A 23 -3.62 -26.68 13.47
C ARG A 23 -4.49 -27.84 12.99
N MET A 24 -5.21 -27.71 11.90
CA MET A 24 -6.00 -28.81 11.31
C MET A 24 -5.16 -30.07 11.10
N SER A 25 -3.90 -29.94 10.69
CA SER A 25 -2.99 -31.06 10.49
C SER A 25 -2.64 -31.81 11.78
N THR A 26 -2.86 -31.20 12.94
CA THR A 26 -2.54 -31.77 14.26
C THR A 26 -3.79 -31.94 15.14
N SER A 27 -4.97 -31.87 14.53
CA SER A 27 -6.27 -31.93 15.25
C SER A 27 -6.37 -30.92 16.39
N GLY A 28 -5.74 -29.78 16.23
CA GLY A 28 -5.71 -28.71 17.22
C GLY A 28 -6.68 -27.58 16.88
N ALA A 29 -7.04 -26.79 17.89
CA ALA A 29 -7.81 -25.57 17.75
C ALA A 29 -7.00 -24.36 18.20
N PHE A 30 -7.53 -23.17 17.99
CA PHE A 30 -6.98 -21.96 18.60
C PHE A 30 -6.99 -22.09 20.13
N ARG A 31 -5.85 -21.80 20.76
CA ARG A 31 -5.62 -21.97 22.20
C ARG A 31 -5.70 -20.67 22.99
N GLY A 32 -5.86 -19.57 22.30
CA GLY A 32 -5.95 -18.25 22.87
C GLY A 32 -4.68 -17.41 22.65
N TRP A 33 -4.86 -16.13 22.76
CA TRP A 33 -3.76 -15.15 22.75
C TRP A 33 -3.02 -15.17 24.08
N GLY A 34 -1.77 -14.85 24.04
CA GLY A 34 -0.96 -14.67 25.23
C GLY A 34 -1.42 -13.47 26.04
N THR A 35 -1.12 -13.49 27.31
CA THR A 35 -1.36 -12.36 28.21
C THR A 35 -0.10 -11.54 28.39
N MET A 36 -0.26 -10.23 28.42
CA MET A 36 0.83 -9.28 28.67
C MET A 36 0.55 -8.53 29.97
N GLU A 37 1.58 -8.35 30.75
CA GLU A 37 1.55 -7.57 32.00
C GLU A 37 2.53 -6.41 31.95
N ASP A 38 2.37 -5.47 32.87
CA ASP A 38 3.32 -4.38 33.01
C ASP A 38 4.69 -4.93 33.44
N CYS A 39 5.72 -4.40 32.81
CA CYS A 39 7.08 -4.78 33.17
C CYS A 39 7.39 -4.31 34.58
N ASP A 40 7.75 -5.23 35.48
CA ASP A 40 8.14 -4.97 36.84
C ASP A 40 9.39 -4.10 36.96
N VAL A 41 10.28 -4.15 35.97
CA VAL A 41 11.55 -3.38 35.98
C VAL A 41 11.35 -1.90 35.67
N CYS A 42 10.43 -1.57 34.75
CA CYS A 42 10.14 -0.18 34.38
C CYS A 42 8.73 0.27 34.76
N HIS A 43 8.00 -0.56 35.47
CA HIS A 43 6.63 -0.30 35.91
C HIS A 43 5.70 0.16 34.75
N GLY A 44 5.78 -0.55 33.62
CA GLY A 44 4.98 -0.27 32.43
C GLY A 44 5.45 0.90 31.58
N ARG A 45 6.45 1.67 31.99
CA ARG A 45 6.88 2.89 31.29
C ARG A 45 7.63 2.63 29.97
N GLY A 46 8.21 1.45 29.78
CA GLY A 46 9.04 1.10 28.60
C GLY A 46 10.43 1.74 28.59
N ILE A 47 10.69 2.66 29.51
CA ILE A 47 11.95 3.39 29.70
C ILE A 47 12.41 3.26 31.14
N ARG A 48 13.72 3.35 31.38
CA ARG A 48 14.32 3.39 32.71
C ARG A 48 15.60 4.23 32.74
N GLU A 49 15.97 4.69 33.89
CA GLU A 49 17.29 5.29 34.08
C GLU A 49 18.36 4.22 33.91
N SER A 50 19.40 4.55 33.18
CA SER A 50 20.54 3.66 33.01
C SER A 50 21.43 3.70 34.28
N PRO A 51 21.73 2.55 34.92
CA PRO A 51 22.62 2.53 36.06
C PRO A 51 24.07 2.83 35.67
N MET A 52 24.42 2.79 34.37
CA MET A 52 25.81 2.94 33.90
C MET A 52 26.05 4.24 33.12
N SER A 53 25.01 5.01 32.82
CA SER A 53 25.10 6.28 32.07
C SER A 53 24.00 7.21 32.52
N PRO A 54 24.26 8.48 32.82
CA PRO A 54 23.20 9.44 33.12
C PRO A 54 22.30 9.64 31.89
N GLY A 55 21.04 9.22 32.00
CA GLY A 55 20.02 9.36 30.93
C GLY A 55 18.93 8.32 31.02
N ILE A 56 17.80 8.64 30.38
CA ILE A 56 16.65 7.75 30.26
C ILE A 56 16.81 6.94 28.96
N GLY A 57 16.90 5.61 29.09
CA GLY A 57 17.02 4.69 27.98
C GLY A 57 15.80 3.74 27.87
N THR A 58 15.70 3.01 26.77
CA THR A 58 14.69 1.94 26.63
C THR A 58 14.92 0.83 27.64
N CYS A 59 13.85 0.28 28.18
CA CYS A 59 13.95 -0.87 29.08
C CYS A 59 14.26 -2.14 28.25
N GLY A 60 15.43 -2.73 28.50
CA GLY A 60 15.86 -3.96 27.80
C GLY A 60 15.11 -5.23 28.22
N TYR A 61 14.18 -5.16 29.18
CA TYR A 61 13.45 -6.31 29.73
C TYR A 61 12.01 -6.42 29.24
N CYS A 62 11.56 -5.49 28.41
CA CYS A 62 10.18 -5.44 27.92
C CYS A 62 10.08 -4.79 26.55
N VAL A 63 8.92 -4.92 25.93
CA VAL A 63 8.56 -4.20 24.70
C VAL A 63 7.53 -3.13 25.07
N ARG A 64 7.90 -1.87 24.96
CA ARG A 64 7.01 -0.72 25.27
C ARG A 64 6.32 -0.82 26.64
N GLY A 65 7.06 -1.26 27.65
CA GLY A 65 6.54 -1.39 29.01
C GLY A 65 5.82 -2.68 29.33
N LYS A 66 5.59 -3.57 28.38
CA LYS A 66 4.86 -4.83 28.55
C LYS A 66 5.78 -6.04 28.43
N ARG A 67 5.53 -7.07 29.25
CA ARG A 67 6.17 -8.39 29.20
C ARG A 67 5.11 -9.46 28.92
N VAL A 68 5.51 -10.51 28.21
CA VAL A 68 4.66 -11.67 28.00
C VAL A 68 4.58 -12.47 29.31
N ASN A 69 3.41 -12.49 29.92
CA ASN A 69 3.13 -13.28 31.10
C ASN A 69 2.83 -14.75 30.73
N LYS A 70 1.91 -14.95 29.78
CA LYS A 70 1.57 -16.28 29.26
C LYS A 70 1.71 -16.25 27.73
N PRO A 71 2.59 -17.09 27.16
CA PRO A 71 2.68 -17.22 25.71
C PRO A 71 1.41 -17.81 25.14
N GLY A 72 0.90 -17.21 24.07
CA GLY A 72 -0.23 -17.69 23.29
C GLY A 72 0.16 -18.16 21.89
N ASP A 73 -0.81 -18.19 21.02
CA ASP A 73 -0.66 -18.64 19.64
C ASP A 73 0.08 -17.62 18.74
N GLU A 74 0.43 -16.44 19.24
CA GLU A 74 1.25 -15.44 18.52
C GLU A 74 2.59 -16.04 18.05
N LYS A 75 3.14 -16.97 18.84
CA LYS A 75 4.38 -17.66 18.44
C LYS A 75 4.18 -18.52 17.21
N LEU A 76 3.03 -19.21 17.11
CA LEU A 76 2.70 -20.02 15.95
C LEU A 76 2.47 -19.14 14.73
N LEU A 77 1.69 -18.07 14.86
CA LEU A 77 1.42 -17.14 13.78
C LEU A 77 2.72 -16.54 13.22
N ARG A 78 3.59 -16.08 14.10
CA ARG A 78 4.92 -15.56 13.74
C ARG A 78 5.77 -16.62 13.06
N TYR A 79 5.83 -17.83 13.59
CA TYR A 79 6.58 -18.93 13.02
C TYR A 79 6.11 -19.25 11.60
N LEU A 80 4.80 -19.31 11.36
CA LEU A 80 4.22 -19.55 10.03
C LEU A 80 4.66 -18.47 9.03
N TYR A 81 4.61 -17.20 9.45
CA TYR A 81 5.01 -16.06 8.62
C TYR A 81 6.52 -16.09 8.30
N GLU A 82 7.37 -16.23 9.32
CA GLU A 82 8.83 -16.23 9.17
C GLU A 82 9.34 -17.41 8.31
N ASN A 83 8.67 -18.56 8.42
CA ASN A 83 9.01 -19.75 7.66
C ASN A 83 8.26 -19.87 6.32
N LYS A 84 7.55 -18.81 5.90
CA LYS A 84 6.84 -18.73 4.62
C LYS A 84 5.81 -19.84 4.40
N HIS A 85 5.15 -20.27 5.46
CA HIS A 85 4.01 -21.17 5.39
C HIS A 85 2.77 -20.37 4.95
N SER A 86 2.62 -20.19 3.64
CA SER A 86 1.63 -19.28 3.05
C SER A 86 0.19 -19.78 3.16
N THR A 87 -0.03 -21.09 2.99
CA THR A 87 -1.37 -21.67 2.93
C THR A 87 -2.30 -21.28 4.08
N PRO A 88 -1.89 -21.27 5.37
CA PRO A 88 -2.78 -20.82 6.44
C PRO A 88 -3.26 -19.37 6.29
N PHE A 89 -2.44 -18.50 5.69
CA PHE A 89 -2.79 -17.08 5.47
C PHE A 89 -3.83 -16.88 4.36
N GLU A 90 -4.09 -17.89 3.53
CA GLU A 90 -5.16 -17.88 2.54
C GLU A 90 -6.57 -18.01 3.18
N PHE A 91 -6.64 -18.28 4.49
CA PHE A 91 -7.88 -18.32 5.28
C PHE A 91 -8.32 -16.97 5.83
N GLY A 92 -7.72 -15.89 5.32
CA GLY A 92 -8.12 -14.52 5.59
C GLY A 92 -7.80 -13.62 4.40
N GLY A 93 -8.56 -12.56 4.25
CA GLY A 93 -8.34 -11.61 3.18
C GLY A 93 -9.15 -10.34 3.35
N LEU A 94 -9.03 -9.47 2.36
CA LEU A 94 -9.76 -8.20 2.33
C LEU A 94 -10.16 -7.86 0.89
N VAL A 95 -11.22 -7.08 0.79
CA VAL A 95 -11.66 -6.45 -0.45
C VAL A 95 -11.47 -4.95 -0.29
N VAL A 96 -10.78 -4.35 -1.24
CA VAL A 96 -10.58 -2.90 -1.30
C VAL A 96 -11.09 -2.35 -2.62
N GLU A 97 -11.69 -1.17 -2.57
CA GLU A 97 -11.91 -0.33 -3.73
C GLU A 97 -10.74 0.63 -3.85
N VAL A 98 -10.21 0.78 -5.06
CA VAL A 98 -9.05 1.63 -5.31
C VAL A 98 -9.28 2.51 -6.51
N GLN A 99 -9.02 3.80 -6.36
CA GLN A 99 -8.90 4.74 -7.46
C GLN A 99 -7.44 5.19 -7.57
N ALA A 100 -6.83 4.90 -8.69
CA ALA A 100 -5.44 5.25 -8.97
C ALA A 100 -5.20 5.33 -10.49
N PRO A 101 -4.12 5.99 -10.95
CA PRO A 101 -3.73 5.97 -12.36
C PRO A 101 -3.56 4.55 -12.89
N ILE A 102 -3.93 4.32 -14.15
CA ILE A 102 -3.80 3.00 -14.80
C ILE A 102 -2.36 2.49 -14.75
N LEU A 103 -1.38 3.37 -14.86
CA LEU A 103 0.04 2.99 -14.76
C LEU A 103 0.37 2.29 -13.43
N VAL A 104 -0.28 2.68 -12.33
CA VAL A 104 -0.11 2.03 -11.02
C VAL A 104 -0.69 0.62 -11.04
N PHE A 105 -1.88 0.45 -11.64
CA PHE A 105 -2.49 -0.87 -11.78
C PHE A 105 -1.66 -1.81 -12.66
N ARG A 106 -0.96 -1.30 -13.68
CA ARG A 106 -0.04 -2.12 -14.49
C ARG A 106 1.06 -2.78 -13.66
N GLU A 107 1.59 -2.07 -12.68
CA GLU A 107 2.56 -2.64 -11.73
C GLU A 107 1.84 -3.56 -10.71
N TRP A 108 0.69 -3.16 -10.19
CA TRP A 108 -0.04 -3.92 -9.18
C TRP A 108 -0.51 -5.28 -9.72
N HIS A 109 -0.97 -5.37 -10.94
CA HIS A 109 -1.39 -6.63 -11.59
C HIS A 109 -0.27 -7.66 -11.72
N ARG A 110 0.97 -7.31 -11.45
CA ARG A 110 2.08 -8.27 -11.36
C ARG A 110 1.95 -9.17 -10.12
N HIS A 111 1.20 -8.78 -9.10
CA HIS A 111 0.86 -9.57 -7.92
C HIS A 111 -0.32 -10.49 -8.23
N ARG A 112 -0.02 -11.73 -8.65
CA ARG A 112 -1.00 -12.66 -9.23
C ARG A 112 -1.85 -13.43 -8.22
N THR A 113 -1.62 -13.27 -6.92
CA THR A 113 -2.40 -13.91 -5.85
C THR A 113 -3.66 -13.12 -5.48
N GLN A 114 -4.01 -12.12 -6.27
CA GLN A 114 -5.17 -11.24 -6.08
C GLN A 114 -6.11 -11.37 -7.27
N SER A 115 -7.38 -11.07 -7.04
CA SER A 115 -8.40 -10.93 -8.09
C SER A 115 -8.69 -9.46 -8.31
N TYR A 116 -8.87 -9.07 -9.56
CA TYR A 116 -9.09 -7.68 -9.95
C TYR A 116 -10.36 -7.57 -10.78
N THR A 117 -11.13 -6.52 -10.51
CA THR A 117 -12.22 -6.07 -11.36
C THR A 117 -12.05 -4.58 -11.57
N GLU A 118 -11.98 -4.17 -12.82
CA GLU A 118 -11.81 -2.77 -13.22
C GLU A 118 -13.05 -2.22 -13.91
N MET A 119 -13.27 -0.91 -13.76
CA MET A 119 -14.23 -0.19 -14.60
C MET A 119 -13.83 -0.33 -16.07
N SER A 120 -14.78 -0.69 -16.91
CA SER A 120 -14.51 -0.88 -18.33
C SER A 120 -14.90 0.35 -19.13
N ALA A 121 -13.92 0.98 -19.75
CA ALA A 121 -14.12 2.07 -20.71
C ALA A 121 -14.82 1.64 -22.02
N ARG A 122 -15.16 0.36 -22.17
CA ARG A 122 -16.03 -0.14 -23.26
C ARG A 122 -17.49 0.05 -22.93
N TYR A 123 -17.85 0.04 -21.64
CA TYR A 123 -19.24 0.14 -21.19
C TYR A 123 -19.59 1.52 -20.65
N SER A 124 -18.67 2.15 -19.94
CA SER A 124 -18.87 3.46 -19.33
C SER A 124 -17.88 4.48 -19.90
N PRO A 125 -18.26 5.75 -20.07
CA PRO A 125 -17.29 6.81 -20.37
C PRO A 125 -16.22 6.88 -19.27
N LEU A 126 -14.99 7.19 -19.68
CA LEU A 126 -13.91 7.46 -18.73
C LEU A 126 -14.18 8.78 -18.01
N PRO A 127 -13.92 8.86 -16.70
CA PRO A 127 -13.92 10.13 -16.00
C PRO A 127 -12.76 11.01 -16.47
N ASP A 128 -12.97 12.32 -16.41
CA ASP A 128 -11.90 13.31 -16.63
C ASP A 128 -11.06 13.45 -15.35
N LEU A 129 -10.31 12.41 -15.05
CA LEU A 129 -9.42 12.34 -13.89
C LEU A 129 -8.06 11.83 -14.34
N ASN A 130 -7.07 12.71 -14.30
CA ASN A 130 -5.70 12.41 -14.67
C ASN A 130 -4.76 12.75 -13.50
N TYR A 131 -3.71 11.97 -13.34
CA TYR A 131 -2.73 12.21 -12.27
C TYR A 131 -1.75 13.29 -12.70
N VAL A 132 -1.75 14.40 -12.00
CA VAL A 132 -0.73 15.46 -12.12
C VAL A 132 0.08 15.46 -10.81
N PRO A 133 1.38 15.10 -10.85
CA PRO A 133 2.20 15.11 -9.64
C PRO A 133 2.45 16.53 -9.15
N THR A 134 2.81 16.69 -7.86
CA THR A 134 3.25 17.98 -7.34
C THR A 134 4.69 18.29 -7.81
N PRO A 135 5.08 19.57 -7.84
CA PRO A 135 6.47 19.95 -8.14
C PRO A 135 7.47 19.25 -7.23
N GLU A 136 7.19 19.13 -5.95
CA GLU A 136 8.04 18.47 -4.96
C GLU A 136 8.21 16.98 -5.29
N ARG A 137 7.14 16.33 -5.81
CA ARG A 137 7.22 14.93 -6.26
C ARG A 137 8.09 14.77 -7.49
N CYS A 138 8.09 15.76 -8.40
CA CYS A 138 8.96 15.77 -9.57
C CYS A 138 10.44 15.94 -9.17
N LEU A 139 10.70 16.74 -8.14
CA LEU A 139 12.05 17.01 -7.62
C LEU A 139 12.58 15.90 -6.71
N PHE A 140 11.70 14.96 -6.29
CA PHE A 140 12.09 13.90 -5.38
C PHE A 140 12.98 12.88 -6.08
N VAL A 141 14.25 12.83 -5.66
CA VAL A 141 15.24 11.83 -6.11
C VAL A 141 15.56 10.89 -4.98
N ASN A 142 15.33 9.60 -5.18
CA ASN A 142 15.73 8.57 -4.23
C ASN A 142 17.08 7.99 -4.64
N GLY A 143 18.16 8.42 -4.00
CA GLY A 143 19.54 8.00 -4.31
C GLY A 143 19.79 6.48 -4.12
N GLN A 144 18.92 5.77 -3.43
CA GLN A 144 19.07 4.33 -3.16
C GLN A 144 18.27 3.45 -4.12
N ASN A 145 17.28 4.01 -4.82
CA ASN A 145 16.39 3.24 -5.71
C ASN A 145 16.57 3.68 -7.17
N LYS A 146 17.08 2.78 -8.00
CA LYS A 146 17.29 3.05 -9.43
C LYS A 146 16.00 3.40 -10.19
N GLN A 147 14.85 2.89 -9.73
CA GLN A 147 13.55 3.13 -10.38
C GLN A 147 12.98 4.52 -10.13
N ALA A 148 13.39 5.17 -9.04
CA ALA A 148 12.90 6.50 -8.66
C ALA A 148 13.90 7.63 -8.98
N ASN A 149 14.99 7.32 -9.67
CA ASN A 149 16.02 8.30 -10.01
C ASN A 149 15.74 8.95 -11.36
N ALA A 150 15.98 10.24 -11.42
CA ALA A 150 16.09 10.95 -12.68
C ALA A 150 17.23 10.38 -13.56
N ILE A 151 17.15 10.63 -14.85
CA ILE A 151 18.22 10.30 -15.79
C ILE A 151 19.51 11.02 -15.34
N LYS A 152 20.65 10.34 -15.40
CA LYS A 152 21.97 10.96 -15.11
C LYS A 152 22.11 12.29 -15.83
N GLY A 153 22.44 13.34 -15.10
CA GLY A 153 22.55 14.71 -15.62
C GLY A 153 21.31 15.59 -15.38
N ALA A 154 20.23 15.06 -14.80
CA ALA A 154 19.06 15.84 -14.41
C ALA A 154 19.17 16.46 -13.00
N GLU A 155 20.37 16.53 -12.46
CA GLU A 155 20.66 17.09 -11.12
C GLU A 155 20.36 18.61 -11.04
N THR A 156 20.05 19.23 -12.19
CA THR A 156 19.72 20.64 -12.31
C THR A 156 18.23 20.94 -12.45
N LEU A 157 17.34 19.95 -12.24
CA LEU A 157 15.90 20.20 -12.31
C LEU A 157 15.49 21.23 -11.26
N THR A 158 15.04 22.38 -11.72
CA THR A 158 14.56 23.47 -10.87
C THR A 158 13.05 23.35 -10.64
N HIS A 159 12.56 23.96 -9.57
CA HIS A 159 11.12 24.04 -9.29
C HIS A 159 10.36 24.73 -10.46
N ALA A 160 10.93 25.78 -11.05
CA ALA A 160 10.34 26.46 -12.20
C ALA A 160 10.24 25.55 -13.43
N ALA A 161 11.28 24.76 -13.71
CA ALA A 161 11.25 23.80 -14.82
C ALA A 161 10.22 22.68 -14.56
N ALA A 162 10.08 22.20 -13.32
CA ALA A 162 9.05 21.24 -12.95
C ALA A 162 7.65 21.81 -13.16
N LEU A 163 7.40 23.05 -12.75
CA LEU A 163 6.11 23.73 -12.98
C LEU A 163 5.80 23.89 -14.46
N GLY A 164 6.80 24.28 -15.28
CA GLY A 164 6.61 24.39 -16.73
C GLY A 164 6.20 23.06 -17.36
N TRP A 165 6.90 21.97 -17.03
CA TRP A 165 6.56 20.64 -17.51
C TRP A 165 5.17 20.16 -17.03
N LEU A 166 4.79 20.47 -15.79
CA LEU A 166 3.47 20.13 -15.26
C LEU A 166 2.35 20.87 -15.98
N GLY A 167 2.58 22.12 -16.40
CA GLY A 167 1.67 22.87 -17.26
C GLY A 167 1.49 22.19 -18.61
N GLU A 168 2.58 21.82 -19.28
CA GLU A 168 2.51 21.07 -20.54
C GLU A 168 1.79 19.72 -20.40
N LEU A 169 2.01 19.02 -19.29
CA LEU A 169 1.32 17.75 -19.00
C LEU A 169 -0.19 17.97 -18.86
N ALA A 170 -0.62 19.01 -18.15
CA ALA A 170 -2.02 19.35 -17.99
C ALA A 170 -2.68 19.68 -19.34
N ASP A 171 -2.00 20.44 -20.20
CA ASP A 171 -2.47 20.75 -21.55
C ASP A 171 -2.64 19.50 -22.42
N VAL A 172 -1.72 18.54 -22.30
CA VAL A 172 -1.84 17.24 -23.01
C VAL A 172 -3.06 16.47 -22.53
N TYR A 173 -3.31 16.41 -21.23
CA TYR A 173 -4.47 15.73 -20.67
C TYR A 173 -5.78 16.37 -21.12
N GLU A 174 -5.86 17.71 -21.03
CA GLU A 174 -7.04 18.44 -21.50
C GLU A 174 -7.28 18.24 -23.00
N HIS A 175 -6.23 18.25 -23.81
CA HIS A 175 -6.36 17.99 -25.24
C HIS A 175 -6.86 16.56 -25.52
N ALA A 176 -6.29 15.57 -24.85
CA ALA A 176 -6.69 14.16 -24.97
C ALA A 176 -8.17 13.95 -24.60
N GLN A 177 -8.62 14.58 -23.51
CA GLN A 177 -10.00 14.52 -23.05
C GLN A 177 -10.96 15.14 -24.09
N ARG A 178 -10.64 16.32 -24.62
CA ARG A 178 -11.44 16.95 -25.69
C ARG A 178 -11.56 16.07 -26.94
N VAL A 179 -10.47 15.39 -27.34
CA VAL A 179 -10.52 14.47 -28.50
C VAL A 179 -11.39 13.26 -28.21
N TYR A 180 -11.30 12.72 -27.01
CA TYR A 180 -12.13 11.60 -26.54
C TYR A 180 -13.62 11.95 -26.55
N GLU A 181 -14.00 13.04 -25.91
CA GLU A 181 -15.39 13.51 -25.83
C GLU A 181 -15.97 13.81 -27.20
N ARG A 182 -15.19 14.45 -28.06
CA ARG A 182 -15.59 14.70 -29.45
C ARG A 182 -15.81 13.39 -30.22
N GLY A 183 -14.93 12.39 -29.99
CA GLY A 183 -15.11 11.06 -30.56
C GLY A 183 -16.44 10.44 -30.16
N LEU A 184 -16.77 10.47 -28.87
CA LEU A 184 -18.06 9.98 -28.37
C LEU A 184 -19.25 10.75 -28.98
N ALA A 185 -19.16 12.08 -29.05
CA ALA A 185 -20.22 12.93 -29.55
C ALA A 185 -20.56 12.68 -31.02
N ILE A 186 -19.59 12.30 -31.85
CA ILE A 186 -19.79 11.96 -33.28
C ILE A 186 -20.09 10.47 -33.50
N GLY A 187 -20.23 9.67 -32.40
CA GLY A 187 -20.63 8.28 -32.49
C GLY A 187 -19.48 7.27 -32.67
N ILE A 188 -18.21 7.66 -32.45
CA ILE A 188 -17.11 6.70 -32.42
C ILE A 188 -17.34 5.71 -31.24
N PRO A 189 -17.22 4.39 -31.48
CA PRO A 189 -17.31 3.41 -30.40
C PRO A 189 -16.36 3.74 -29.22
N LYS A 190 -16.83 3.59 -27.97
CA LYS A 190 -16.09 3.93 -26.76
C LYS A 190 -14.70 3.32 -26.74
N GLU A 191 -14.56 2.07 -27.19
CA GLU A 191 -13.27 1.36 -27.25
C GLU A 191 -12.26 1.99 -28.20
N LEU A 192 -12.70 2.74 -29.21
CA LEU A 192 -11.86 3.47 -30.13
C LEU A 192 -11.69 4.93 -29.70
N ALA A 193 -12.77 5.57 -29.24
CA ALA A 193 -12.74 6.95 -28.79
C ALA A 193 -11.69 7.18 -27.67
N ARG A 194 -11.47 6.20 -26.82
CA ARG A 194 -10.50 6.26 -25.71
C ARG A 194 -9.02 6.19 -26.11
N LEU A 195 -8.68 5.97 -27.38
CA LEU A 195 -7.28 5.84 -27.82
C LEU A 195 -6.38 7.03 -27.46
N PRO A 196 -6.85 8.30 -27.49
CA PRO A 196 -6.03 9.45 -27.10
C PRO A 196 -5.83 9.56 -25.59
N VAL A 197 -6.65 8.90 -24.75
CA VAL A 197 -6.60 9.09 -23.30
C VAL A 197 -5.34 8.43 -22.73
N PRO A 198 -4.47 9.18 -22.05
CA PRO A 198 -3.24 8.65 -21.47
C PRO A 198 -3.52 7.72 -20.28
N VAL A 199 -2.50 7.02 -19.85
CA VAL A 199 -2.55 6.06 -18.72
C VAL A 199 -2.18 6.69 -17.36
N GLY A 200 -1.98 7.99 -17.33
CA GLY A 200 -1.62 8.77 -16.14
C GLY A 200 -2.79 9.16 -15.28
#